data_db1d7a86be0d46394561b23ea986f6a3
#
_entry.id   db1d7a86be0d46394561b23ea986f6a3
#
_cell.length_a   1.000
_cell.length_b   1.000
_cell.length_c   1.000
_cell.angle_alpha   90.00
_cell.angle_beta   90.00
_cell.angle_gamma   90.00
#
_symmetry.space_group_name_H-M   'P 1'
#
loop_
_entity.id
_entity.type
_entity.pdbx_description
1 polymer ?
#
loop_
_entity_poly.entity_id
_entity_poly.type
_entity_poly.pdbx_seq_one_letter_code
_entity_poly.pdbx_strand_id
1 'polypeptide(L)'
;MKKKSTIWITIVLVLVVAFFLKLGFSKPSDKDTKKDFKEKKQKKVDAYVVKPSLLISEISVSGTLLAFEEVDLKNEVAGRVVMINLPEGKAVKKGTLLVKLFDEDLQATLKKLQAQLAIQQQIYNRQSELLKVNGITQNDYEQTGLQLNSLKADIEVEKSLIRKTEVRAPFDGVIGLRSISVGAIVTPSTLLATLRTENKIKLDFSVPQKYGQIIKTGMKINFSTTSADKQYEATIIATEQGIDASTRNLKVRALVSAQSKDLIPGSFSNVKVKLSENKSALVVPTQAIIPQEDNKVVIVARGGKAHLAMVKTGIRQTSTIEITQGVQPGDTIITSGIQFLKEGSKLLYSTITK
;
A
#
# COMPACT_ATOMS: atom_id res chain seq x y z
N MET A 1 85.30 -44.75 -31.21
CA MET A 1 84.16 -44.65 -30.27
C MET A 1 82.83 -44.89 -30.93
N LYS A 2 82.58 -46.06 -31.59
CA LYS A 2 81.36 -46.35 -32.35
C LYS A 2 80.74 -47.79 -32.08
N LYS A 3 81.11 -48.44 -31.01
CA LYS A 3 80.61 -49.84 -30.70
C LYS A 3 79.67 -49.98 -29.51
N LYS A 4 79.37 -48.90 -28.72
CA LYS A 4 78.45 -48.99 -27.58
C LYS A 4 77.03 -48.59 -27.90
N SER A 5 76.74 -47.92 -28.96
CA SER A 5 75.39 -47.44 -29.37
C SER A 5 74.56 -48.54 -30.00
N THR A 6 75.16 -49.46 -30.71
CA THR A 6 74.44 -50.59 -31.41
C THR A 6 73.87 -51.66 -30.43
N ILE A 7 74.55 -51.86 -29.28
CA ILE A 7 74.11 -52.85 -28.28
C ILE A 7 72.87 -52.34 -27.53
N TRP A 8 72.76 -51.09 -27.27
CA TRP A 8 71.59 -50.52 -26.61
C TRP A 8 70.33 -50.54 -27.52
N ILE A 9 70.50 -50.32 -28.82
CA ILE A 9 69.38 -50.38 -29.77
C ILE A 9 68.83 -51.77 -29.93
N THR A 10 69.69 -52.79 -29.92
CA THR A 10 69.28 -54.19 -29.99
C THR A 10 68.53 -54.64 -28.71
N ILE A 11 68.94 -54.21 -27.54
CA ILE A 11 68.26 -54.54 -26.27
C ILE A 11 66.87 -53.89 -26.24
N VAL A 12 66.70 -52.65 -26.67
CA VAL A 12 65.41 -51.98 -26.73
C VAL A 12 64.50 -52.66 -27.75
N LEU A 13 65.02 -53.09 -28.90
CA LEU A 13 64.26 -53.79 -29.90
C LEU A 13 63.73 -55.16 -29.42
N VAL A 14 64.58 -55.91 -28.65
CA VAL A 14 64.20 -57.19 -28.04
C VAL A 14 63.13 -57.02 -26.95
N LEU A 15 63.20 -55.97 -26.18
CA LEU A 15 62.20 -55.65 -25.18
C LEU A 15 60.85 -55.23 -25.78
N VAL A 16 60.85 -54.50 -26.90
CA VAL A 16 59.66 -54.13 -27.62
C VAL A 16 58.98 -55.34 -28.26
N VAL A 17 59.77 -56.24 -28.84
CA VAL A 17 59.24 -57.51 -29.43
C VAL A 17 58.69 -58.41 -28.34
N ALA A 18 59.35 -58.52 -27.19
CA ALA A 18 58.84 -59.30 -26.02
C ALA A 18 57.57 -58.70 -25.42
N PHE A 19 57.42 -57.37 -25.46
CA PHE A 19 56.22 -56.67 -25.04
C PHE A 19 55.04 -56.92 -26.01
N PHE A 20 55.28 -56.93 -27.34
CA PHE A 20 54.27 -57.28 -28.34
C PHE A 20 53.87 -58.73 -28.36
N LEU A 21 54.81 -59.66 -28.05
CA LEU A 21 54.46 -61.08 -27.92
C LEU A 21 53.64 -61.43 -26.65
N LYS A 22 53.74 -60.58 -25.62
CA LYS A 22 52.92 -60.75 -24.39
C LYS A 22 51.51 -60.18 -24.56
N LEU A 23 51.28 -59.33 -25.52
CA LEU A 23 49.97 -58.77 -25.86
C LEU A 23 49.17 -59.58 -26.85
N GLY A 24 49.78 -60.60 -27.52
CA GLY A 24 49.18 -61.30 -28.64
C GLY A 24 48.55 -62.69 -28.34
N PHE A 25 48.55 -63.14 -27.08
CA PHE A 25 47.96 -64.51 -26.76
C PHE A 25 47.07 -64.37 -25.51
N SER A 26 45.90 -63.76 -25.62
CA SER A 26 44.79 -64.06 -24.75
C SER A 26 43.67 -64.65 -25.61
N LYS A 27 43.48 -65.95 -25.50
CA LYS A 27 42.38 -66.71 -26.06
C LYS A 27 41.06 -66.17 -25.56
N PRO A 28 40.00 -66.04 -26.39
CA PRO A 28 38.68 -65.69 -25.91
C PRO A 28 38.15 -66.93 -25.13
N SER A 29 37.97 -66.78 -23.83
CA SER A 29 37.21 -67.67 -22.99
C SER A 29 35.74 -67.44 -23.26
N ASP A 30 35.08 -68.36 -23.91
CA ASP A 30 33.63 -68.47 -23.97
C ASP A 30 33.09 -68.60 -22.52
N LYS A 31 32.66 -67.49 -21.98
CA LYS A 31 31.80 -67.44 -20.79
C LYS A 31 30.50 -66.83 -21.23
N ASP A 32 29.49 -67.67 -21.23
CA ASP A 32 28.08 -67.33 -21.26
C ASP A 32 27.82 -66.00 -20.64
N THR A 33 27.65 -64.96 -21.42
CA THR A 33 27.11 -63.68 -20.97
C THR A 33 25.62 -63.86 -20.73
N LYS A 34 25.25 -64.37 -19.58
CA LYS A 34 23.96 -64.06 -19.03
C LYS A 34 23.90 -62.53 -18.99
N LYS A 35 23.14 -61.93 -19.90
CA LYS A 35 22.71 -60.56 -19.80
C LYS A 35 21.96 -60.44 -18.47
N ASP A 36 22.67 -60.02 -17.42
CA ASP A 36 22.06 -59.40 -16.30
C ASP A 36 21.29 -58.17 -16.83
N PHE A 37 20.02 -58.38 -17.12
CA PHE A 37 19.05 -57.30 -17.12
C PHE A 37 19.07 -56.74 -15.71
N LYS A 38 19.97 -55.78 -15.45
CA LYS A 38 19.82 -54.87 -14.30
C LYS A 38 18.41 -54.35 -14.38
N GLU A 39 17.51 -54.95 -13.64
CA GLU A 39 16.21 -54.40 -13.34
C GLU A 39 16.42 -52.91 -12.96
N LYS A 40 16.08 -52.02 -13.87
CA LYS A 40 16.12 -50.57 -13.59
C LYS A 40 15.28 -50.41 -12.32
N LYS A 41 15.95 -50.22 -11.17
CA LYS A 41 15.31 -49.88 -9.89
C LYS A 41 14.25 -48.85 -10.19
N GLN A 42 13.01 -49.26 -10.22
CA GLN A 42 11.87 -48.37 -10.46
C GLN A 42 11.87 -47.38 -9.30
N LYS A 43 12.18 -46.13 -9.61
CA LYS A 43 12.20 -45.07 -8.60
C LYS A 43 10.77 -44.80 -8.16
N LYS A 44 10.55 -44.78 -6.85
CA LYS A 44 9.29 -44.38 -6.25
C LYS A 44 9.06 -42.90 -6.51
N VAL A 45 7.84 -42.52 -6.79
CA VAL A 45 7.40 -41.18 -7.09
C VAL A 45 6.35 -40.71 -6.07
N ASP A 46 6.34 -39.42 -5.76
CA ASP A 46 5.27 -38.84 -4.97
C ASP A 46 4.22 -38.27 -5.92
N ALA A 47 2.98 -38.36 -5.51
CA ALA A 47 1.83 -37.94 -6.29
C ALA A 47 0.92 -37.05 -5.48
N TYR A 48 0.21 -36.18 -6.17
CA TYR A 48 -0.77 -35.25 -5.62
C TYR A 48 -2.10 -35.39 -6.36
N VAL A 49 -3.19 -35.59 -5.63
CA VAL A 49 -4.54 -35.67 -6.20
C VAL A 49 -5.13 -34.27 -6.30
N VAL A 50 -5.42 -33.84 -7.53
CA VAL A 50 -5.98 -32.52 -7.81
C VAL A 50 -7.40 -32.41 -7.27
N LYS A 51 -7.63 -31.47 -6.37
CA LYS A 51 -8.94 -31.16 -5.82
C LYS A 51 -9.27 -29.70 -6.02
N PRO A 52 -10.54 -29.36 -6.25
CA PRO A 52 -10.97 -27.97 -6.18
C PRO A 52 -10.62 -27.37 -4.80
N SER A 53 -9.98 -26.23 -4.80
CA SER A 53 -9.57 -25.54 -3.58
C SER A 53 -9.82 -24.04 -3.71
N LEU A 54 -9.91 -23.39 -2.55
CA LEU A 54 -10.02 -21.92 -2.50
C LEU A 54 -8.70 -21.28 -2.89
N LEU A 55 -8.70 -20.54 -4.00
CA LEU A 55 -7.58 -19.75 -4.44
C LEU A 55 -7.94 -18.26 -4.32
N ILE A 56 -7.21 -17.55 -3.47
CA ILE A 56 -7.32 -16.11 -3.33
C ILE A 56 -6.13 -15.48 -4.05
N SER A 57 -6.43 -14.62 -5.02
CA SER A 57 -5.43 -13.74 -5.62
C SER A 57 -5.40 -12.45 -4.84
N GLU A 58 -4.24 -12.12 -4.30
CA GLU A 58 -4.03 -10.85 -3.59
C GLU A 58 -2.72 -10.20 -4.00
N ILE A 59 -2.66 -8.90 -3.87
CA ILE A 59 -1.41 -8.14 -3.98
C ILE A 59 -1.10 -7.48 -2.65
N SER A 60 0.18 -7.41 -2.34
CA SER A 60 0.69 -6.64 -1.22
C SER A 60 1.31 -5.35 -1.74
N VAL A 61 0.87 -4.23 -1.20
CA VAL A 61 1.36 -2.89 -1.56
C VAL A 61 1.65 -2.09 -0.31
N SER A 62 2.60 -1.17 -0.39
CA SER A 62 2.89 -0.26 0.71
C SER A 62 1.85 0.85 0.79
N GLY A 63 1.45 1.20 2.01
CA GLY A 63 0.57 2.31 2.30
C GLY A 63 1.07 3.15 3.46
N THR A 64 0.46 4.31 3.65
CA THR A 64 0.75 5.24 4.75
C THR A 64 -0.54 5.58 5.48
N LEU A 65 -0.51 5.49 6.80
CA LEU A 65 -1.60 5.93 7.65
C LEU A 65 -1.56 7.44 7.77
N LEU A 66 -2.70 8.09 7.65
CA LEU A 66 -2.85 9.54 7.78
C LEU A 66 -4.00 9.85 8.74
N ALA A 67 -3.90 10.95 9.47
CA ALA A 67 -5.05 11.47 10.19
C ALA A 67 -6.19 11.76 9.21
N PHE A 68 -7.43 11.64 9.65
CA PHE A 68 -8.60 11.95 8.79
C PHE A 68 -8.60 13.43 8.37
N GLU A 69 -8.32 14.32 9.32
CA GLU A 69 -8.02 15.71 9.07
C GLU A 69 -6.77 16.10 9.86
N GLU A 70 -5.92 16.89 9.25
CA GLU A 70 -4.71 17.44 9.82
C GLU A 70 -4.53 18.86 9.27
N VAL A 71 -4.23 19.79 10.16
CA VAL A 71 -3.99 21.17 9.78
C VAL A 71 -2.84 21.77 10.61
N ASP A 72 -2.00 22.50 9.93
CA ASP A 72 -1.04 23.38 10.54
C ASP A 72 -1.75 24.66 11.00
N LEU A 73 -1.88 24.85 12.30
CA LEU A 73 -2.45 26.07 12.88
C LEU A 73 -1.48 27.23 12.65
N LYS A 74 -1.96 28.24 11.94
CA LYS A 74 -1.25 29.49 11.65
C LYS A 74 -2.17 30.66 11.93
N ASN A 75 -1.58 31.82 12.20
CA ASN A 75 -2.32 33.08 12.32
C ASN A 75 -2.54 33.72 10.94
N GLU A 76 -3.58 34.54 10.80
CA GLU A 76 -3.89 35.25 9.56
C GLU A 76 -3.20 36.62 9.46
N VAL A 77 -2.89 37.22 10.60
CA VAL A 77 -2.28 38.56 10.70
C VAL A 77 -1.04 38.53 11.58
N ALA A 78 -0.06 39.33 11.29
CA ALA A 78 1.11 39.49 12.16
C ALA A 78 0.73 40.15 13.49
N GLY A 79 1.35 39.69 14.58
CA GLY A 79 1.09 40.24 15.88
C GLY A 79 1.87 39.60 17.01
N ARG A 80 1.82 40.21 18.20
CA ARG A 80 2.41 39.66 19.41
C ARG A 80 1.42 38.73 20.10
N VAL A 81 1.87 37.55 20.49
CA VAL A 81 1.07 36.56 21.22
C VAL A 81 0.85 37.03 22.67
N VAL A 82 -0.40 37.19 23.07
CA VAL A 82 -0.77 37.60 24.45
C VAL A 82 -1.33 36.42 25.26
N MET A 83 -1.94 35.41 24.60
CA MET A 83 -2.47 34.25 25.30
C MET A 83 -2.26 33.00 24.46
N ILE A 84 -1.90 31.92 25.13
CA ILE A 84 -1.78 30.56 24.52
C ILE A 84 -2.63 29.57 25.35
N ASN A 85 -3.54 28.90 24.68
CA ASN A 85 -4.32 27.77 25.21
C ASN A 85 -4.12 26.58 24.25
N LEU A 86 -2.88 26.11 24.10
CA LEU A 86 -2.47 24.97 23.30
C LEU A 86 -2.06 23.84 24.24
N PRO A 87 -3.00 23.02 24.74
CA PRO A 87 -2.69 21.90 25.62
C PRO A 87 -2.08 20.75 24.79
N GLU A 88 -0.75 20.69 24.77
CA GLU A 88 0.01 19.72 23.98
C GLU A 88 -0.39 18.28 24.30
N GLY A 89 -0.66 17.49 23.27
CA GLY A 89 -1.10 16.10 23.40
C GLY A 89 -2.52 15.90 23.94
N LYS A 90 -3.31 16.98 24.11
CA LYS A 90 -4.68 16.90 24.62
C LYS A 90 -5.71 17.25 23.55
N ALA A 91 -6.92 16.68 23.72
CA ALA A 91 -8.04 16.95 22.84
C ALA A 91 -8.63 18.35 23.09
N VAL A 92 -9.00 19.03 22.01
CA VAL A 92 -9.72 20.30 21.99
C VAL A 92 -10.97 20.21 21.13
N LYS A 93 -11.98 21.02 21.44
CA LYS A 93 -13.22 21.11 20.68
C LYS A 93 -13.12 22.18 19.59
N LYS A 94 -13.85 21.97 18.49
CA LYS A 94 -14.06 22.98 17.45
C LYS A 94 -14.49 24.32 18.05
N GLY A 95 -13.91 25.43 17.57
CA GLY A 95 -14.20 26.78 18.05
C GLY A 95 -13.45 27.21 19.30
N THR A 96 -12.77 26.27 20.01
CA THR A 96 -11.95 26.63 21.18
C THR A 96 -10.89 27.65 20.78
N LEU A 97 -10.77 28.76 21.54
CA LEU A 97 -9.71 29.76 21.36
C LEU A 97 -8.38 29.16 21.78
N LEU A 98 -7.44 29.06 20.85
CA LEU A 98 -6.14 28.42 21.04
C LEU A 98 -5.01 29.44 21.24
N VAL A 99 -5.02 30.52 20.45
CA VAL A 99 -4.03 31.61 20.53
C VAL A 99 -4.76 32.91 20.34
N LYS A 100 -4.38 33.92 21.14
CA LYS A 100 -4.83 35.28 21.00
C LYS A 100 -3.61 36.16 20.73
N LEU A 101 -3.70 36.98 19.71
CA LEU A 101 -2.74 38.03 19.42
C LEU A 101 -3.19 39.32 20.09
N PHE A 102 -2.25 40.27 20.26
CA PHE A 102 -2.53 41.62 20.76
C PHE A 102 -3.49 42.35 19.80
N ASP A 103 -4.58 42.86 20.32
CA ASP A 103 -5.65 43.54 19.56
C ASP A 103 -6.30 44.70 20.30
N GLU A 104 -5.63 45.26 21.33
CA GLU A 104 -6.19 46.33 22.13
C GLU A 104 -6.49 47.59 21.31
N ASP A 105 -5.67 47.90 20.32
CA ASP A 105 -5.87 49.00 19.37
C ASP A 105 -7.13 48.79 18.49
N LEU A 106 -7.36 47.59 18.01
CA LEU A 106 -8.57 47.23 17.27
C LEU A 106 -9.82 47.28 18.18
N GLN A 107 -9.70 46.80 19.40
CA GLN A 107 -10.79 46.87 20.39
C GLN A 107 -11.14 48.35 20.74
N ALA A 108 -10.13 49.25 20.87
CA ALA A 108 -10.34 50.66 21.08
C ALA A 108 -11.05 51.32 19.88
N THR A 109 -10.65 50.95 18.65
CA THR A 109 -11.28 51.42 17.42
C THR A 109 -12.73 50.93 17.32
N LEU A 110 -13.00 49.68 17.60
CA LEU A 110 -14.35 49.13 17.65
C LEU A 110 -15.25 49.89 18.63
N LYS A 111 -14.75 50.15 19.84
CA LYS A 111 -15.47 50.91 20.86
C LYS A 111 -15.80 52.30 20.40
N LYS A 112 -14.86 53.00 19.71
CA LYS A 112 -15.10 54.31 19.09
C LYS A 112 -16.22 54.25 18.05
N LEU A 113 -16.16 53.31 17.12
CA LEU A 113 -17.18 53.16 16.07
C LEU A 113 -18.56 52.83 16.67
N GLN A 114 -18.62 51.99 17.71
CA GLN A 114 -19.86 51.69 18.41
C GLN A 114 -20.48 52.94 19.07
N ALA A 115 -19.66 53.81 19.68
CA ALA A 115 -20.14 55.06 20.23
C ALA A 115 -20.68 56.00 19.14
N GLN A 116 -19.99 56.12 18.01
CA GLN A 116 -20.46 56.87 16.86
C GLN A 116 -21.77 56.33 16.30
N LEU A 117 -21.89 54.98 16.18
CA LEU A 117 -23.12 54.35 15.74
C LEU A 117 -24.31 54.67 16.65
N ALA A 118 -24.11 54.67 17.98
CA ALA A 118 -25.16 55.01 18.95
C ALA A 118 -25.68 56.44 18.75
N ILE A 119 -24.77 57.40 18.54
CA ILE A 119 -25.13 58.80 18.25
C ILE A 119 -25.87 58.88 16.91
N GLN A 120 -25.33 58.29 15.84
CA GLN A 120 -25.93 58.32 14.51
C GLN A 120 -27.30 57.65 14.48
N GLN A 121 -27.51 56.59 15.26
CA GLN A 121 -28.83 55.94 15.37
C GLN A 121 -29.86 56.90 16.02
N GLN A 122 -29.45 57.69 17.05
CA GLN A 122 -30.34 58.69 17.63
C GLN A 122 -30.70 59.82 16.64
N ILE A 123 -29.72 60.28 15.86
CA ILE A 123 -29.93 61.27 14.82
C ILE A 123 -30.93 60.75 13.77
N TYR A 124 -30.69 59.49 13.28
CA TYR A 124 -31.57 58.84 12.28
C TYR A 124 -33.00 58.71 12.81
N ASN A 125 -33.19 58.25 14.05
CA ASN A 125 -34.51 58.14 14.68
C ASN A 125 -35.20 59.51 14.77
N ARG A 126 -34.49 60.55 15.21
CA ARG A 126 -35.02 61.91 15.26
C ARG A 126 -35.42 62.44 13.90
N GLN A 127 -34.61 62.24 12.88
CA GLN A 127 -34.93 62.63 11.50
C GLN A 127 -36.12 61.83 10.95
N SER A 128 -36.26 60.57 11.28
CA SER A 128 -37.45 59.80 10.93
C SER A 128 -38.73 60.41 11.49
N GLU A 129 -38.73 60.93 12.72
CA GLU A 129 -39.89 61.61 13.28
C GLU A 129 -40.14 63.00 12.62
N LEU A 130 -39.07 63.75 12.31
CA LEU A 130 -39.17 65.04 11.64
C LEU A 130 -39.72 64.87 10.19
N LEU A 131 -39.32 63.81 9.50
CA LEU A 131 -39.82 63.55 8.15
C LEU A 131 -41.34 63.29 8.14
N LYS A 132 -41.89 62.61 9.15
CA LYS A 132 -43.35 62.36 9.28
C LYS A 132 -44.16 63.64 9.37
N VAL A 133 -43.57 64.74 9.88
CA VAL A 133 -44.20 66.05 10.00
C VAL A 133 -43.71 67.05 8.95
N ASN A 134 -43.06 66.57 7.88
CA ASN A 134 -42.45 67.40 6.83
C ASN A 134 -41.42 68.42 7.36
N GLY A 135 -40.76 68.15 8.48
CA GLY A 135 -39.77 69.04 9.09
C GLY A 135 -38.36 68.94 8.44
N ILE A 136 -38.14 67.93 7.61
CA ILE A 136 -36.90 67.73 6.82
C ILE A 136 -37.26 67.16 5.42
N THR A 137 -36.27 67.20 4.50
CA THR A 137 -36.43 66.64 3.15
C THR A 137 -36.20 65.13 3.20
N GLN A 138 -36.77 64.40 2.24
CA GLN A 138 -36.52 62.98 2.04
C GLN A 138 -35.04 62.70 1.80
N ASN A 139 -34.36 63.57 1.06
CA ASN A 139 -32.93 63.44 0.76
C ASN A 139 -32.06 63.53 2.06
N ASP A 140 -32.38 64.45 3.00
CA ASP A 140 -31.64 64.57 4.27
C ASP A 140 -31.78 63.30 5.12
N TYR A 141 -32.99 62.74 5.16
CA TYR A 141 -33.24 61.48 5.85
C TYR A 141 -32.46 60.30 5.21
N GLU A 142 -32.51 60.19 3.89
CA GLU A 142 -31.78 59.11 3.16
C GLU A 142 -30.26 59.24 3.35
N GLN A 143 -29.71 60.46 3.34
CA GLN A 143 -28.30 60.70 3.59
C GLN A 143 -27.89 60.26 5.00
N THR A 144 -28.74 60.51 5.99
CA THR A 144 -28.49 60.06 7.36
C THR A 144 -28.55 58.53 7.47
N GLY A 145 -29.46 57.91 6.73
CA GLY A 145 -29.53 56.43 6.59
C GLY A 145 -28.28 55.85 5.97
N LEU A 146 -27.74 56.47 4.94
CA LEU A 146 -26.46 56.04 4.33
C LEU A 146 -25.31 56.11 5.32
N GLN A 147 -25.19 57.18 6.10
CA GLN A 147 -24.14 57.31 7.13
C GLN A 147 -24.28 56.27 8.23
N LEU A 148 -25.50 55.94 8.67
CA LEU A 148 -25.77 54.89 9.65
C LEU A 148 -25.34 53.54 9.12
N ASN A 149 -25.65 53.22 7.86
CA ASN A 149 -25.27 51.95 7.23
C ASN A 149 -23.76 51.82 7.00
N SER A 150 -23.09 52.95 6.66
CA SER A 150 -21.63 52.99 6.56
C SER A 150 -20.97 52.65 7.90
N LEU A 151 -21.40 53.25 9.00
CA LEU A 151 -20.86 52.95 10.34
C LEU A 151 -21.10 51.50 10.74
N LYS A 152 -22.25 50.93 10.40
CA LYS A 152 -22.50 49.47 10.61
C LYS A 152 -21.51 48.63 9.84
N ALA A 153 -21.24 48.96 8.60
CA ALA A 153 -20.27 48.26 7.77
C ALA A 153 -18.84 48.35 8.35
N ASP A 154 -18.44 49.56 8.78
CA ASP A 154 -17.12 49.78 9.40
C ASP A 154 -16.94 48.95 10.67
N ILE A 155 -17.98 48.84 11.49
CA ILE A 155 -17.96 47.98 12.69
C ILE A 155 -17.77 46.50 12.30
N GLU A 156 -18.42 46.00 11.24
CA GLU A 156 -18.25 44.61 10.81
C GLU A 156 -16.83 44.38 10.26
N VAL A 157 -16.24 45.34 9.57
CA VAL A 157 -14.83 45.27 9.14
C VAL A 157 -13.93 45.14 10.36
N GLU A 158 -14.09 46.03 11.37
CA GLU A 158 -13.26 46.02 12.58
C GLU A 158 -13.42 44.72 13.37
N LYS A 159 -14.63 44.20 13.53
CA LYS A 159 -14.87 42.87 14.12
C LYS A 159 -14.19 41.76 13.35
N SER A 160 -14.12 41.83 12.01
CA SER A 160 -13.40 40.87 11.19
C SER A 160 -11.89 40.90 11.44
N LEU A 161 -11.29 42.09 11.58
CA LEU A 161 -9.89 42.27 11.94
C LEU A 161 -9.60 41.65 13.32
N ILE A 162 -10.47 41.91 14.31
CA ILE A 162 -10.37 41.31 15.65
C ILE A 162 -10.46 39.78 15.57
N ARG A 163 -11.39 39.22 14.79
CA ARG A 163 -11.47 37.75 14.61
C ARG A 163 -10.16 37.18 14.04
N LYS A 164 -9.47 37.86 13.16
CA LYS A 164 -8.18 37.41 12.60
C LYS A 164 -7.04 37.37 13.63
N THR A 165 -7.18 38.07 14.76
CA THR A 165 -6.22 37.99 15.89
C THR A 165 -6.45 36.75 16.76
N GLU A 166 -7.52 36.00 16.52
CA GLU A 166 -7.90 34.83 17.28
C GLU A 166 -7.71 33.57 16.46
N VAL A 167 -6.83 32.68 16.88
CA VAL A 167 -6.68 31.38 16.27
C VAL A 167 -7.55 30.38 17.04
N ARG A 168 -8.54 29.82 16.36
CA ARG A 168 -9.50 28.85 16.92
C ARG A 168 -9.38 27.49 16.24
N ALA A 169 -9.70 26.42 16.98
CA ALA A 169 -9.71 25.07 16.44
C ALA A 169 -10.78 24.93 15.33
N PRO A 170 -10.41 24.54 14.10
CA PRO A 170 -11.37 24.39 13.00
C PRO A 170 -12.24 23.13 13.11
N PHE A 171 -11.75 22.09 13.82
CA PHE A 171 -12.45 20.84 14.08
C PHE A 171 -12.04 20.24 15.43
N ASP A 172 -12.74 19.21 15.90
CA ASP A 172 -12.40 18.47 17.12
C ASP A 172 -11.14 17.62 16.87
N GLY A 173 -10.12 17.75 17.73
CA GLY A 173 -8.87 17.02 17.52
C GLY A 173 -7.88 17.16 18.68
N VAL A 174 -6.72 16.58 18.51
CA VAL A 174 -5.60 16.63 19.46
C VAL A 174 -4.56 17.62 18.97
N ILE A 175 -4.12 18.50 19.86
CA ILE A 175 -3.04 19.46 19.61
C ILE A 175 -1.70 18.72 19.64
N GLY A 176 -0.87 18.94 18.62
CA GLY A 176 0.52 18.50 18.59
C GLY A 176 1.42 19.37 19.49
N LEU A 177 2.72 19.35 19.20
CA LEU A 177 3.67 20.21 19.91
C LEU A 177 3.53 21.66 19.43
N ARG A 178 3.59 22.60 20.35
CA ARG A 178 3.59 24.04 20.04
C ARG A 178 4.99 24.53 19.70
N SER A 179 5.06 25.47 18.76
CA SER A 179 6.33 26.08 18.33
C SER A 179 6.49 27.54 18.80
N ILE A 180 5.59 28.04 19.65
CA ILE A 180 5.55 29.43 20.05
C ILE A 180 5.43 29.60 21.57
N SER A 181 5.76 30.79 22.06
CA SER A 181 5.62 31.19 23.46
C SER A 181 4.88 32.52 23.59
N VAL A 182 4.29 32.80 24.75
CA VAL A 182 3.68 34.10 25.06
C VAL A 182 4.75 35.19 24.93
N GLY A 183 4.37 36.30 24.32
CA GLY A 183 5.28 37.43 24.01
C GLY A 183 5.98 37.30 22.64
N ALA A 184 5.95 36.17 21.98
CA ALA A 184 6.52 36.00 20.64
C ALA A 184 5.78 36.87 19.61
N ILE A 185 6.51 37.36 18.61
CA ILE A 185 5.94 38.01 17.43
C ILE A 185 5.79 36.97 16.37
N VAL A 186 4.57 36.77 15.88
CA VAL A 186 4.22 35.76 14.86
C VAL A 186 3.73 36.43 13.58
N THR A 187 3.96 35.75 12.46
CA THR A 187 3.52 36.15 11.11
C THR A 187 2.63 35.04 10.51
N PRO A 188 1.89 35.30 9.43
CA PRO A 188 1.06 34.24 8.77
C PRO A 188 1.81 33.00 8.32
N SER A 189 3.13 33.04 8.18
CA SER A 189 3.98 31.90 7.87
C SER A 189 4.42 31.08 9.10
N THR A 190 4.21 31.60 10.32
CA THR A 190 4.65 30.97 11.56
C THR A 190 3.76 29.77 11.90
N LEU A 191 4.34 28.59 12.05
CA LEU A 191 3.65 27.43 12.59
C LEU A 191 3.45 27.61 14.10
N LEU A 192 2.20 27.56 14.54
CA LEU A 192 1.85 27.68 15.97
C LEU A 192 1.83 26.29 16.64
N ALA A 193 1.10 25.35 16.04
CA ALA A 193 1.00 23.95 16.42
C ALA A 193 0.34 23.16 15.27
N THR A 194 0.29 21.84 15.34
CA THR A 194 -0.54 21.00 14.46
C THR A 194 -1.80 20.57 15.20
N LEU A 195 -2.91 20.45 14.49
CA LEU A 195 -4.15 19.87 15.01
C LEU A 195 -4.53 18.66 14.15
N ARG A 196 -4.78 17.51 14.78
CA ARG A 196 -5.14 16.25 14.11
C ARG A 196 -6.41 15.67 14.70
N THR A 197 -7.27 15.08 13.87
CA THR A 197 -8.40 14.29 14.37
C THR A 197 -7.92 13.04 15.11
N GLU A 198 -8.53 12.76 16.26
CA GLU A 198 -8.08 11.66 17.13
C GLU A 198 -8.50 10.26 16.64
N ASN A 199 -9.76 10.10 16.22
CA ASN A 199 -10.40 8.78 16.14
C ASN A 199 -10.65 8.29 14.70
N LYS A 200 -10.19 8.99 13.70
CA LYS A 200 -10.38 8.60 12.30
C LYS A 200 -9.04 8.61 11.58
N ILE A 201 -8.74 7.49 10.94
CA ILE A 201 -7.48 7.29 10.22
C ILE A 201 -7.81 6.94 8.77
N LYS A 202 -7.13 7.57 7.85
CA LYS A 202 -7.10 7.24 6.43
C LYS A 202 -5.88 6.37 6.16
N LEU A 203 -6.00 5.51 5.18
CA LEU A 203 -4.91 4.72 4.64
C LEU A 203 -4.78 5.06 3.16
N ASP A 204 -3.70 5.72 2.80
CA ASP A 204 -3.37 6.00 1.41
C ASP A 204 -2.35 4.96 0.92
N PHE A 205 -2.62 4.37 -0.25
CA PHE A 205 -1.75 3.40 -0.88
C PHE A 205 -1.85 3.49 -2.41
N SER A 206 -0.88 2.89 -3.09
CA SER A 206 -0.81 2.93 -4.55
C SER A 206 -0.86 1.52 -5.13
N VAL A 207 -1.70 1.33 -6.14
CA VAL A 207 -1.91 0.04 -6.81
C VAL A 207 -1.43 0.14 -8.25
N PRO A 208 -0.66 -0.85 -8.77
CA PRO A 208 -0.25 -0.86 -10.17
C PRO A 208 -1.42 -0.78 -11.14
N GLN A 209 -1.27 -0.01 -12.23
CA GLN A 209 -2.28 0.27 -13.26
C GLN A 209 -3.03 -0.99 -13.73
N LYS A 210 -2.35 -2.11 -13.89
CA LYS A 210 -2.95 -3.37 -14.37
C LYS A 210 -4.09 -3.88 -13.49
N TYR A 211 -4.16 -3.46 -12.22
CA TYR A 211 -5.20 -3.83 -11.28
C TYR A 211 -6.24 -2.72 -11.05
N GLY A 212 -6.03 -1.55 -11.66
CA GLY A 212 -6.86 -0.36 -11.42
C GLY A 212 -8.35 -0.58 -11.69
N GLN A 213 -8.70 -1.37 -12.72
CA GLN A 213 -10.10 -1.66 -13.05
C GLN A 213 -10.82 -2.56 -12.02
N ILE A 214 -10.04 -3.32 -11.22
CA ILE A 214 -10.58 -4.22 -10.20
C ILE A 214 -10.90 -3.45 -8.92
N ILE A 215 -10.13 -2.39 -8.64
CA ILE A 215 -10.27 -1.59 -7.43
C ILE A 215 -11.51 -0.71 -7.51
N LYS A 216 -12.42 -0.89 -6.55
CA LYS A 216 -13.68 -0.13 -6.49
C LYS A 216 -13.90 0.43 -5.10
N THR A 217 -14.56 1.57 -5.03
CA THR A 217 -15.06 2.14 -3.77
C THR A 217 -15.98 1.13 -3.07
N GLY A 218 -15.89 1.04 -1.75
CA GLY A 218 -16.61 0.08 -0.93
C GLY A 218 -15.92 -1.27 -0.73
N MET A 219 -14.83 -1.56 -1.44
CA MET A 219 -14.05 -2.78 -1.22
C MET A 219 -13.38 -2.75 0.15
N LYS A 220 -13.43 -3.88 0.85
CA LYS A 220 -12.70 -4.12 2.08
C LYS A 220 -11.31 -4.63 1.79
N ILE A 221 -10.35 -4.10 2.50
CA ILE A 221 -8.93 -4.45 2.41
C ILE A 221 -8.39 -4.72 3.80
N ASN A 222 -7.38 -5.57 3.88
CA ASN A 222 -6.66 -5.84 5.12
C ASN A 222 -5.29 -5.17 5.07
N PHE A 223 -4.84 -4.66 6.20
CA PHE A 223 -3.49 -4.11 6.31
C PHE A 223 -2.88 -4.45 7.67
N SER A 224 -1.58 -4.45 7.73
CA SER A 224 -0.79 -4.55 8.96
C SER A 224 0.20 -3.40 9.04
N THR A 225 0.55 -2.98 10.25
CA THR A 225 1.61 -2.00 10.49
C THR A 225 2.89 -2.72 10.88
N THR A 226 4.03 -2.08 10.63
CA THR A 226 5.35 -2.64 10.99
C THR A 226 5.52 -2.84 12.50
N SER A 227 4.74 -2.11 13.31
CA SER A 227 4.83 -2.11 14.78
C SER A 227 3.99 -3.20 15.45
N ALA A 228 3.10 -3.88 14.73
CA ALA A 228 2.23 -4.89 15.28
C ALA A 228 1.88 -5.95 14.23
N ASP A 229 2.03 -7.23 14.57
CA ASP A 229 1.58 -8.37 13.72
C ASP A 229 0.04 -8.47 13.61
N LYS A 230 -0.67 -7.45 14.09
CA LYS A 230 -2.12 -7.39 14.07
C LYS A 230 -2.62 -6.92 12.69
N GLN A 231 -3.62 -7.62 12.17
CA GLN A 231 -4.31 -7.22 10.96
C GLN A 231 -5.50 -6.30 11.28
N TYR A 232 -5.65 -5.27 10.48
CA TYR A 232 -6.72 -4.30 10.54
C TYR A 232 -7.48 -4.28 9.22
N GLU A 233 -8.76 -3.92 9.29
CA GLU A 233 -9.61 -3.77 8.12
C GLU A 233 -9.79 -2.28 7.78
N ALA A 234 -9.78 -1.97 6.49
CA ALA A 234 -10.15 -0.66 5.98
C ALA A 234 -11.07 -0.80 4.77
N THR A 235 -11.88 0.21 4.51
CA THR A 235 -12.78 0.26 3.36
C THR A 235 -12.33 1.35 2.40
N ILE A 236 -12.20 1.01 1.12
CA ILE A 236 -11.84 1.97 0.07
C ILE A 236 -12.96 3.00 -0.07
N ILE A 237 -12.63 4.28 0.13
CA ILE A 237 -13.57 5.40 0.05
C ILE A 237 -13.42 6.21 -1.25
N ALA A 238 -12.22 6.22 -1.83
CA ALA A 238 -11.96 6.94 -3.08
C ALA A 238 -10.74 6.36 -3.81
N THR A 239 -10.74 6.55 -5.12
CA THR A 239 -9.58 6.34 -6.01
C THR A 239 -9.35 7.59 -6.82
N GLU A 240 -8.10 7.91 -7.13
CA GLU A 240 -7.80 8.96 -8.11
C GLU A 240 -8.42 8.59 -9.46
N GLN A 241 -8.85 9.61 -10.23
CA GLN A 241 -9.40 9.40 -11.57
C GLN A 241 -8.32 9.17 -12.63
N GLY A 242 -7.08 9.51 -12.32
CA GLY A 242 -5.92 9.38 -13.20
C GLY A 242 -4.86 8.46 -12.61
N ILE A 243 -4.03 7.92 -13.50
CA ILE A 243 -2.86 7.14 -13.15
C ILE A 243 -1.67 8.10 -13.12
N ASP A 244 -0.89 8.03 -12.06
CA ASP A 244 0.35 8.77 -11.93
C ASP A 244 1.33 8.36 -13.06
N ALA A 245 1.68 9.31 -13.93
CA ALA A 245 2.47 9.03 -15.12
C ALA A 245 3.91 8.59 -14.80
N SER A 246 4.46 9.02 -13.67
CA SER A 246 5.83 8.71 -13.25
C SER A 246 5.95 7.31 -12.65
N THR A 247 4.97 6.89 -11.85
CA THR A 247 5.00 5.62 -11.11
C THR A 247 4.13 4.54 -11.74
N ARG A 248 3.24 4.91 -12.70
CA ARG A 248 2.24 4.03 -13.30
C ARG A 248 1.31 3.38 -12.29
N ASN A 249 1.03 4.06 -11.19
CA ASN A 249 0.17 3.58 -10.12
C ASN A 249 -1.11 4.42 -10.03
N LEU A 250 -2.19 3.76 -9.58
CA LEU A 250 -3.44 4.36 -9.16
C LEU A 250 -3.37 4.63 -7.66
N LYS A 251 -3.56 5.88 -7.23
CA LYS A 251 -3.67 6.22 -5.81
C LYS A 251 -5.06 5.87 -5.30
N VAL A 252 -5.08 5.23 -4.15
CA VAL A 252 -6.29 4.73 -3.49
C VAL A 252 -6.29 5.20 -2.04
N ARG A 253 -7.45 5.63 -1.57
CA ARG A 253 -7.69 6.02 -0.18
C ARG A 253 -8.72 5.11 0.45
N ALA A 254 -8.40 4.57 1.60
CA ALA A 254 -9.33 3.80 2.42
C ALA A 254 -9.53 4.45 3.79
N LEU A 255 -10.68 4.21 4.38
CA LEU A 255 -11.00 4.57 5.75
C LEU A 255 -10.81 3.36 6.65
N VAL A 256 -10.03 3.50 7.70
CA VAL A 256 -9.78 2.43 8.67
C VAL A 256 -11.02 2.23 9.52
N SER A 257 -11.48 0.98 9.61
CA SER A 257 -12.72 0.64 10.34
C SER A 257 -12.53 0.56 11.85
N ALA A 258 -11.30 0.27 12.31
CA ALA A 258 -10.97 0.08 13.71
C ALA A 258 -10.41 1.36 14.33
N GLN A 259 -10.93 1.76 15.48
CA GLN A 259 -10.28 2.71 16.36
C GLN A 259 -9.27 1.95 17.22
N SER A 260 -8.00 2.14 16.97
CA SER A 260 -6.91 1.53 17.75
C SER A 260 -5.84 2.57 18.05
N LYS A 261 -5.46 2.65 19.31
CA LYS A 261 -4.34 3.51 19.76
C LYS A 261 -2.99 3.08 19.17
N ASP A 262 -2.92 1.86 18.63
CA ASP A 262 -1.71 1.33 17.99
C ASP A 262 -1.49 1.92 16.58
N LEU A 263 -2.50 2.57 16.02
CA LEU A 263 -2.44 3.14 14.67
C LEU A 263 -2.03 4.61 14.75
N ILE A 264 -0.76 4.87 14.52
CA ILE A 264 -0.19 6.22 14.57
C ILE A 264 -0.17 6.82 13.15
N PRO A 265 -0.79 7.99 12.90
CA PRO A 265 -0.65 8.70 11.64
C PRO A 265 0.83 8.94 11.28
N GLY A 266 1.19 8.76 10.01
CA GLY A 266 2.57 8.78 9.52
C GLY A 266 3.23 7.41 9.44
N SER A 267 2.65 6.36 10.05
CA SER A 267 3.21 5.01 10.02
C SER A 267 3.02 4.35 8.66
N PHE A 268 4.03 3.55 8.27
CA PHE A 268 3.93 2.68 7.11
C PHE A 268 3.06 1.45 7.40
N SER A 269 2.38 0.99 6.38
CA SER A 269 1.55 -0.22 6.44
C SER A 269 1.76 -1.10 5.22
N ASN A 270 1.59 -2.40 5.40
CA ASN A 270 1.52 -3.37 4.32
C ASN A 270 0.05 -3.69 4.05
N VAL A 271 -0.43 -3.30 2.88
CA VAL A 271 -1.84 -3.40 2.47
C VAL A 271 -2.01 -4.62 1.58
N LYS A 272 -2.88 -5.54 1.98
CA LYS A 272 -3.27 -6.70 1.18
C LYS A 272 -4.61 -6.42 0.50
N VAL A 273 -4.58 -6.35 -0.82
CA VAL A 273 -5.76 -6.12 -1.64
C VAL A 273 -6.14 -7.40 -2.34
N LYS A 274 -7.33 -7.91 -2.04
CA LYS A 274 -7.90 -9.09 -2.68
C LYS A 274 -8.36 -8.71 -4.09
N LEU A 275 -7.82 -9.39 -5.11
CA LEU A 275 -8.15 -9.16 -6.52
C LEU A 275 -9.26 -10.07 -7.01
N SER A 276 -9.16 -11.36 -6.67
CA SER A 276 -10.15 -12.35 -7.05
C SER A 276 -10.18 -13.52 -6.06
N GLU A 277 -11.29 -14.21 -6.04
CA GLU A 277 -11.48 -15.44 -5.29
C GLU A 277 -12.06 -16.50 -6.22
N ASN A 278 -11.39 -17.63 -6.34
CA ASN A 278 -11.87 -18.80 -7.06
C ASN A 278 -12.02 -19.97 -6.09
N LYS A 279 -13.27 -20.37 -5.81
CA LYS A 279 -13.58 -21.44 -4.84
C LYS A 279 -13.37 -22.85 -5.42
N SER A 280 -13.19 -22.95 -6.72
CA SER A 280 -13.03 -24.22 -7.44
C SER A 280 -11.75 -24.27 -8.29
N ALA A 281 -10.72 -23.53 -7.89
CA ALA A 281 -9.44 -23.52 -8.57
C ALA A 281 -8.76 -24.90 -8.44
N LEU A 282 -8.19 -25.39 -9.54
CA LEU A 282 -7.36 -26.59 -9.52
C LEU A 282 -5.91 -26.16 -9.28
N VAL A 283 -5.40 -26.42 -8.09
CA VAL A 283 -4.02 -26.06 -7.73
C VAL A 283 -3.16 -27.30 -7.59
N VAL A 284 -1.92 -27.17 -8.00
CA VAL A 284 -0.91 -28.24 -7.88
C VAL A 284 0.36 -27.67 -7.25
N PRO A 285 1.17 -28.49 -6.57
CA PRO A 285 2.48 -28.08 -6.10
C PRO A 285 3.35 -27.57 -7.26
N THR A 286 4.04 -26.45 -7.06
CA THR A 286 4.84 -25.79 -8.12
C THR A 286 5.88 -26.74 -8.73
N GLN A 287 6.41 -27.67 -7.94
CA GLN A 287 7.39 -28.66 -8.36
C GLN A 287 6.85 -29.70 -9.36
N ALA A 288 5.53 -29.82 -9.51
CA ALA A 288 4.92 -30.73 -10.49
C ALA A 288 4.94 -30.17 -11.92
N ILE A 289 5.21 -28.89 -12.10
CA ILE A 289 5.25 -28.25 -13.41
C ILE A 289 6.61 -28.43 -14.05
N ILE A 290 6.61 -28.96 -15.23
CA ILE A 290 7.79 -29.14 -16.09
C ILE A 290 7.75 -28.05 -17.16
N PRO A 291 8.64 -27.06 -17.14
CA PRO A 291 8.74 -26.09 -18.21
C PRO A 291 9.36 -26.74 -19.46
N GLN A 292 8.76 -26.48 -20.61
CA GLN A 292 9.30 -26.78 -21.94
C GLN A 292 9.44 -25.48 -22.73
N GLU A 293 10.10 -25.48 -23.88
CA GLU A 293 10.42 -24.26 -24.63
C GLU A 293 9.19 -23.36 -24.86
N ASP A 294 8.08 -23.92 -25.33
CA ASP A 294 6.85 -23.16 -25.62
C ASP A 294 5.68 -23.46 -24.68
N ASN A 295 5.77 -24.48 -23.84
CA ASN A 295 4.65 -25.00 -23.08
C ASN A 295 5.04 -25.42 -21.66
N LYS A 296 4.03 -25.64 -20.82
CA LYS A 296 4.20 -26.27 -19.51
C LYS A 296 3.48 -27.61 -19.53
N VAL A 297 4.13 -28.59 -18.92
CA VAL A 297 3.63 -29.97 -18.89
C VAL A 297 3.57 -30.45 -17.45
N VAL A 298 2.60 -31.28 -17.15
CA VAL A 298 2.52 -32.07 -15.92
C VAL A 298 2.47 -33.55 -16.26
N ILE A 299 2.91 -34.41 -15.36
CA ILE A 299 2.77 -35.88 -15.52
C ILE A 299 1.53 -36.31 -14.76
N VAL A 300 0.53 -36.75 -15.50
CA VAL A 300 -0.72 -37.29 -14.94
C VAL A 300 -0.60 -38.82 -14.90
N ALA A 301 -0.96 -39.42 -13.79
CA ALA A 301 -1.02 -40.87 -13.64
C ALA A 301 -2.36 -41.40 -14.14
N ARG A 302 -2.34 -42.26 -15.19
CA ARG A 302 -3.53 -42.96 -15.72
C ARG A 302 -3.21 -44.43 -15.87
N GLY A 303 -4.03 -45.31 -15.28
CA GLY A 303 -3.83 -46.74 -15.35
C GLY A 303 -2.46 -47.21 -14.83
N GLY A 304 -1.87 -46.53 -13.82
CA GLY A 304 -0.55 -46.85 -13.27
C GLY A 304 0.63 -46.46 -14.18
N LYS A 305 0.40 -45.70 -15.24
CA LYS A 305 1.41 -45.19 -16.17
C LYS A 305 1.46 -43.65 -16.17
N ALA A 306 2.61 -43.11 -16.49
CA ALA A 306 2.86 -41.68 -16.64
C ALA A 306 2.37 -41.18 -18.01
N HIS A 307 1.56 -40.12 -18.03
CA HIS A 307 1.12 -39.43 -19.23
C HIS A 307 1.48 -37.96 -19.13
N LEU A 308 2.15 -37.42 -20.14
CA LEU A 308 2.49 -36.02 -20.23
C LEU A 308 1.26 -35.23 -20.72
N ALA A 309 0.75 -34.32 -19.88
CA ALA A 309 -0.38 -33.46 -20.21
C ALA A 309 0.10 -32.00 -20.33
N MET A 310 -0.17 -31.36 -21.47
CA MET A 310 0.05 -29.93 -21.63
C MET A 310 -0.94 -29.18 -20.76
N VAL A 311 -0.44 -28.15 -20.05
CA VAL A 311 -1.26 -27.37 -19.13
C VAL A 311 -1.09 -25.87 -19.36
N LYS A 312 -2.18 -25.13 -19.16
CA LYS A 312 -2.11 -23.68 -18.98
C LYS A 312 -2.17 -23.36 -17.49
N THR A 313 -1.23 -22.54 -17.05
CA THR A 313 -1.14 -22.14 -15.64
C THR A 313 -1.75 -20.76 -15.45
N GLY A 314 -2.42 -20.55 -14.32
CA GLY A 314 -2.94 -19.28 -13.87
C GLY A 314 -2.06 -18.66 -12.76
N ILE A 315 -2.68 -18.34 -11.65
CA ILE A 315 -2.06 -17.67 -10.50
C ILE A 315 -1.05 -18.59 -9.82
N ARG A 316 0.14 -18.06 -9.56
CA ARG A 316 1.19 -18.74 -8.81
C ARG A 316 1.27 -18.20 -7.38
N GLN A 317 1.20 -19.09 -6.42
CA GLN A 317 1.48 -18.83 -5.01
C GLN A 317 2.88 -19.34 -4.64
N THR A 318 3.25 -19.23 -3.38
CA THR A 318 4.58 -19.61 -2.88
C THR A 318 4.89 -21.10 -3.13
N SER A 319 3.95 -22.00 -2.85
CA SER A 319 4.13 -23.46 -2.95
C SER A 319 3.28 -24.11 -4.01
N THR A 320 2.24 -23.44 -4.51
CA THR A 320 1.25 -23.99 -5.44
C THR A 320 1.07 -23.09 -6.66
N ILE A 321 0.53 -23.67 -7.74
CA ILE A 321 0.19 -22.98 -8.98
C ILE A 321 -1.16 -23.44 -9.48
N GLU A 322 -1.98 -22.52 -9.93
CA GLU A 322 -3.27 -22.81 -10.56
C GLU A 322 -3.06 -23.39 -11.94
N ILE A 323 -3.83 -24.42 -12.26
CA ILE A 323 -3.97 -24.94 -13.63
C ILE A 323 -5.35 -24.56 -14.14
N THR A 324 -5.37 -23.77 -15.22
CA THR A 324 -6.61 -23.30 -15.83
C THR A 324 -7.12 -24.22 -16.93
N GLN A 325 -6.23 -25.02 -17.55
CA GLN A 325 -6.56 -26.00 -18.60
C GLN A 325 -5.57 -27.16 -18.58
N GLY A 326 -6.03 -28.37 -18.93
CA GLY A 326 -5.20 -29.55 -19.14
C GLY A 326 -5.28 -30.62 -18.05
N VAL A 327 -5.96 -30.34 -16.91
CA VAL A 327 -6.23 -31.33 -15.85
C VAL A 327 -7.68 -31.26 -15.41
N GLN A 328 -8.15 -32.36 -14.81
CA GLN A 328 -9.50 -32.51 -14.26
C GLN A 328 -9.46 -32.72 -12.74
N PRO A 329 -10.51 -32.35 -12.01
CA PRO A 329 -10.65 -32.78 -10.62
C PRO A 329 -10.55 -34.27 -10.46
N GLY A 330 -9.71 -34.73 -9.53
CA GLY A 330 -9.45 -36.17 -9.30
C GLY A 330 -8.23 -36.71 -10.04
N ASP A 331 -7.67 -35.98 -11.00
CA ASP A 331 -6.41 -36.40 -11.65
C ASP A 331 -5.29 -36.51 -10.60
N THR A 332 -4.45 -37.53 -10.76
CA THR A 332 -3.26 -37.74 -9.92
C THR A 332 -2.02 -37.26 -10.65
N ILE A 333 -1.39 -36.20 -10.13
CA ILE A 333 -0.20 -35.53 -10.72
C ILE A 333 1.05 -35.95 -9.96
N ILE A 334 2.11 -36.29 -10.68
CA ILE A 334 3.40 -36.62 -10.09
C ILE A 334 4.14 -35.37 -9.66
N THR A 335 4.63 -35.37 -8.43
CA THR A 335 5.31 -34.22 -7.81
C THR A 335 6.80 -34.41 -7.56
N SER A 336 7.27 -35.67 -7.53
CA SER A 336 8.70 -35.98 -7.38
C SER A 336 9.15 -37.06 -8.38
N GLY A 337 10.45 -37.16 -8.65
CA GLY A 337 11.02 -38.14 -9.56
C GLY A 337 10.71 -37.89 -11.05
N ILE A 338 10.12 -36.74 -11.39
CA ILE A 338 9.68 -36.37 -12.75
C ILE A 338 10.77 -36.43 -13.81
N GLN A 339 12.03 -36.14 -13.44
CA GLN A 339 13.18 -36.17 -14.40
C GLN A 339 13.47 -37.55 -14.98
N PHE A 340 12.97 -38.60 -14.36
CA PHE A 340 13.23 -39.98 -14.75
C PHE A 340 12.07 -40.64 -15.49
N LEU A 341 10.94 -39.95 -15.62
CA LEU A 341 9.72 -40.45 -16.23
C LEU A 341 9.63 -39.99 -17.69
N LYS A 342 9.22 -40.92 -18.54
CA LYS A 342 8.85 -40.68 -19.93
C LYS A 342 7.40 -41.08 -20.12
N GLU A 343 6.80 -40.69 -21.23
CA GLU A 343 5.48 -41.13 -21.63
C GLU A 343 5.38 -42.65 -21.51
N GLY A 344 4.32 -43.17 -20.86
CA GLY A 344 4.07 -44.61 -20.67
C GLY A 344 4.89 -45.28 -19.56
N SER A 345 5.78 -44.59 -18.84
CA SER A 345 6.56 -45.16 -17.73
C SER A 345 5.65 -45.74 -16.64
N LYS A 346 5.92 -46.97 -16.15
CA LYS A 346 5.21 -47.53 -14.99
C LYS A 346 5.52 -46.74 -13.72
N LEU A 347 4.51 -46.43 -12.94
CA LEU A 347 4.59 -45.65 -11.71
C LEU A 347 4.58 -46.56 -10.47
N LEU A 348 5.50 -46.31 -9.56
CA LEU A 348 5.49 -46.86 -8.20
C LEU A 348 5.42 -45.71 -7.24
N TYR A 349 4.33 -45.60 -6.49
CA TYR A 349 4.09 -44.51 -5.57
C TYR A 349 4.86 -44.73 -4.26
N SER A 350 5.48 -43.66 -3.77
CA SER A 350 6.00 -43.57 -2.40
C SER A 350 4.94 -43.00 -1.50
N THR A 351 4.41 -41.81 -1.88
CA THR A 351 3.41 -41.09 -1.14
C THR A 351 2.37 -40.51 -2.09
N ILE A 352 1.09 -40.54 -1.68
CA ILE A 352 -0.01 -39.88 -2.40
C ILE A 352 -0.60 -38.84 -1.43
N THR A 353 -0.36 -37.57 -1.71
CA THR A 353 -0.93 -36.45 -0.94
C THR A 353 -2.29 -36.08 -1.53
N LYS A 354 -3.26 -35.84 -0.67
CA LYS A 354 -4.65 -35.50 -1.07
C LYS A 354 -4.95 -34.05 -0.71
#